data_1b2cac39842aea12576a63a0bc86a761
#
_entry.id   1b2cac39842aea12576a63a0bc86a761
#
_cell.length_a   1.000
_cell.length_b   1.000
_cell.length_c   1.000
_cell.angle_alpha   90.00
_cell.angle_beta   90.00
_cell.angle_gamma   90.00
#
_symmetry.space_group_name_H-M   'P 1'
#
loop_
_entity.id
_entity.type
_entity.pdbx_description
1 polymer ?
#
loop_
_entity_poly.entity_id
_entity_poly.type
_entity_poly.pdbx_seq_one_letter_code
_entity_poly.pdbx_strand_id
1 'polypeptide(L)'
;RRQRQMCIRDSYISVESTARQTRACIDEELFHLYYNQLLKICREQPEIGTPGSAENNALIQSILRLPDVVSSQEESVSEQEHAAVLDAVGQALAHLDEFRTQEGAILIADLLKRIDRIEAHKQEVIPFEKARTEAIRARIRESLAQLQAEVDNNRLEQEMIFYIEKLDITEEKVRLTNHCNYFREVAASEECAGRKLGFIAQEMGREINTMGSKANNSEIQILVVKMKDELEKIKEQVLNIL
;
A
#
# COMPACT_ATOMS: atom_id res chain seq x y z
N ARG A 1 -18.01 -5.64 12.59
CA ARG A 1 -16.55 -5.95 12.74
C ARG A 1 -15.86 -5.86 11.37
N ARG A 2 -15.79 -4.69 10.78
CA ARG A 2 -14.93 -4.47 9.61
C ARG A 2 -13.53 -4.21 10.12
N GLN A 3 -12.65 -5.14 9.85
CA GLN A 3 -11.29 -5.13 10.34
C GLN A 3 -10.39 -4.38 9.37
N ARG A 4 -9.30 -3.87 9.89
CA ARG A 4 -8.21 -3.21 9.20
C ARG A 4 -7.69 -4.12 8.09
N GLN A 5 -7.65 -3.62 6.89
CA GLN A 5 -7.28 -4.37 5.70
C GLN A 5 -5.99 -3.82 5.12
N MET A 6 -5.15 -4.70 4.62
CA MET A 6 -3.96 -4.30 3.85
C MET A 6 -4.38 -3.78 2.47
N CYS A 7 -3.72 -2.73 1.98
CA CYS A 7 -4.00 -2.17 0.66
C CYS A 7 -3.45 -3.06 -0.45
N ILE A 8 -4.35 -3.74 -1.20
CA ILE A 8 -4.02 -4.39 -2.47
C ILE A 8 -4.57 -3.51 -3.60
N ARG A 9 -3.69 -3.03 -4.50
CA ARG A 9 -4.06 -2.07 -5.54
C ARG A 9 -4.55 -2.71 -6.83
N ASP A 10 -4.08 -3.91 -7.14
CA ASP A 10 -4.32 -4.55 -8.43
C ASP A 10 -4.94 -5.94 -8.26
N SER A 11 -5.98 -6.22 -9.05
CA SER A 11 -6.55 -7.55 -9.21
C SER A 11 -6.62 -7.90 -10.69
N TYR A 12 -6.30 -9.14 -11.04
CA TYR A 12 -6.35 -9.65 -12.39
C TYR A 12 -7.28 -10.85 -12.46
N ILE A 13 -8.20 -10.83 -13.44
CA ILE A 13 -9.12 -11.95 -13.71
C ILE A 13 -8.79 -12.49 -15.07
N SER A 14 -8.45 -13.77 -15.17
CA SER A 14 -8.30 -14.47 -16.45
C SER A 14 -9.29 -15.62 -16.53
N VAL A 15 -9.90 -15.78 -17.72
CA VAL A 15 -10.76 -16.91 -18.03
C VAL A 15 -10.09 -17.70 -19.15
N GLU A 16 -9.77 -18.97 -18.89
CA GLU A 16 -9.25 -19.89 -19.89
C GLU A 16 -10.35 -20.87 -20.28
N SER A 17 -10.74 -20.84 -21.55
CA SER A 17 -11.64 -21.87 -22.10
C SER A 17 -10.84 -23.10 -22.49
N THR A 18 -11.15 -24.25 -21.90
CA THR A 18 -10.57 -25.55 -22.27
C THR A 18 -11.16 -26.16 -23.52
N ALA A 19 -12.31 -25.66 -23.98
CA ALA A 19 -13.00 -26.11 -25.19
C ALA A 19 -12.69 -25.16 -26.36
N ARG A 20 -11.67 -25.43 -27.15
CA ARG A 20 -11.51 -24.85 -28.49
C ARG A 20 -12.55 -25.47 -29.41
N GLN A 21 -13.73 -24.94 -29.46
CA GLN A 21 -14.68 -25.17 -30.54
C GLN A 21 -15.06 -23.83 -31.20
N THR A 22 -14.09 -23.23 -31.87
CA THR A 22 -14.44 -22.30 -32.95
C THR A 22 -14.99 -23.15 -34.11
N ARG A 23 -16.28 -23.38 -34.09
CA ARG A 23 -16.96 -23.95 -35.27
C ARG A 23 -17.12 -22.81 -36.28
N ALA A 24 -16.27 -22.83 -37.31
CA ALA A 24 -16.57 -22.05 -38.49
C ALA A 24 -17.89 -22.57 -39.10
N CYS A 25 -18.90 -21.73 -39.12
CA CYS A 25 -20.18 -22.02 -39.71
C CYS A 25 -20.24 -21.31 -41.06
N ILE A 26 -20.65 -22.05 -42.10
CA ILE A 26 -20.90 -21.46 -43.42
C ILE A 26 -22.35 -21.02 -43.44
N ASP A 27 -22.59 -19.75 -43.80
CA ASP A 27 -23.93 -19.23 -44.08
C ASP A 27 -24.37 -19.76 -45.44
N GLU A 28 -25.23 -20.80 -45.44
CA GLU A 28 -25.71 -21.47 -46.65
C GLU A 28 -26.51 -20.53 -47.54
N GLU A 29 -27.34 -19.65 -46.97
CA GLU A 29 -28.16 -18.72 -47.73
C GLU A 29 -27.30 -17.71 -48.49
N LEU A 30 -26.31 -17.13 -47.78
CA LEU A 30 -25.39 -16.15 -48.35
C LEU A 30 -24.46 -16.82 -49.39
N PHE A 31 -23.98 -18.04 -49.09
CA PHE A 31 -23.20 -18.83 -50.06
C PHE A 31 -23.96 -19.09 -51.36
N HIS A 32 -25.21 -19.56 -51.28
CA HIS A 32 -26.03 -19.81 -52.44
C HIS A 32 -26.40 -18.53 -53.21
N LEU A 33 -26.61 -17.43 -52.53
CA LEU A 33 -26.84 -16.14 -53.15
C LEU A 33 -25.63 -15.71 -54.00
N TYR A 34 -24.44 -15.74 -53.48
CA TYR A 34 -23.22 -15.39 -54.21
C TYR A 34 -22.91 -16.38 -55.33
N TYR A 35 -23.09 -17.68 -55.09
CA TYR A 35 -22.89 -18.71 -56.06
C TYR A 35 -23.80 -18.50 -57.30
N ASN A 36 -25.09 -18.26 -57.08
CA ASN A 36 -26.04 -17.99 -58.12
C ASN A 36 -25.79 -16.67 -58.87
N GLN A 37 -25.36 -15.65 -58.23
CA GLN A 37 -24.97 -14.38 -58.84
C GLN A 37 -23.74 -14.55 -59.73
N LEU A 38 -22.73 -15.24 -59.31
CA LEU A 38 -21.51 -15.48 -60.04
C LEU A 38 -21.77 -16.38 -61.25
N LEU A 39 -22.63 -17.42 -61.13
CA LEU A 39 -23.08 -18.23 -62.27
C LEU A 39 -23.78 -17.40 -63.33
N LYS A 40 -24.60 -16.41 -62.98
CA LYS A 40 -25.26 -15.50 -63.94
C LYS A 40 -24.28 -14.60 -64.68
N ILE A 41 -23.22 -14.15 -63.98
CA ILE A 41 -22.15 -13.30 -64.54
C ILE A 41 -21.26 -14.11 -65.48
N CYS A 42 -20.95 -15.36 -65.14
CA CYS A 42 -20.07 -16.23 -65.92
C CYS A 42 -20.76 -17.08 -66.96
N ARG A 43 -21.93 -16.66 -67.47
CA ARG A 43 -22.80 -17.43 -68.43
C ARG A 43 -22.09 -17.91 -69.69
N GLU A 44 -20.98 -17.36 -70.08
CA GLU A 44 -20.20 -17.73 -71.25
C GLU A 44 -19.20 -18.87 -71.03
N GLN A 45 -19.06 -19.35 -69.78
CA GLN A 45 -18.16 -20.45 -69.43
C GLN A 45 -18.96 -21.67 -68.96
N PRO A 46 -19.20 -22.66 -69.81
CA PRO A 46 -20.07 -23.80 -69.52
C PRO A 46 -19.51 -24.75 -68.42
N GLU A 47 -18.24 -24.66 -68.07
CA GLU A 47 -17.59 -25.48 -67.05
C GLU A 47 -17.84 -24.98 -65.61
N ILE A 48 -18.21 -23.69 -65.50
CA ILE A 48 -18.59 -23.10 -64.22
C ILE A 48 -19.98 -23.60 -63.83
N GLY A 49 -20.10 -24.23 -62.69
CA GLY A 49 -21.35 -24.87 -62.21
C GLY A 49 -21.38 -26.37 -62.43
N THR A 50 -20.41 -26.95 -63.16
CA THR A 50 -20.30 -28.41 -63.31
C THR A 50 -19.58 -28.94 -62.03
N PRO A 51 -20.25 -29.83 -61.25
CA PRO A 51 -19.61 -30.39 -60.04
C PRO A 51 -18.30 -31.11 -60.37
N GLY A 52 -17.20 -30.76 -59.69
CA GLY A 52 -15.89 -31.37 -59.85
C GLY A 52 -14.98 -30.72 -60.90
N SER A 53 -15.47 -29.71 -61.69
CA SER A 53 -14.58 -28.94 -62.56
C SER A 53 -13.60 -28.06 -61.77
N ALA A 54 -12.44 -27.76 -62.34
CA ALA A 54 -11.43 -26.89 -61.70
C ALA A 54 -11.99 -25.47 -61.50
N GLU A 55 -12.76 -24.99 -62.46
CA GLU A 55 -13.40 -23.68 -62.46
C GLU A 55 -14.46 -23.57 -61.35
N ASN A 56 -15.30 -24.61 -61.19
CA ASN A 56 -16.30 -24.64 -60.13
C ASN A 56 -15.66 -24.70 -58.73
N ASN A 57 -14.56 -25.45 -58.56
CA ASN A 57 -13.82 -25.53 -57.33
C ASN A 57 -13.16 -24.17 -56.98
N ALA A 58 -12.61 -23.45 -57.98
CA ALA A 58 -12.06 -22.12 -57.78
C ALA A 58 -13.14 -21.10 -57.39
N LEU A 59 -14.34 -21.22 -57.96
CA LEU A 59 -15.50 -20.39 -57.63
C LEU A 59 -15.91 -20.60 -56.15
N ILE A 60 -16.06 -21.85 -55.72
CA ILE A 60 -16.38 -22.21 -54.33
C ILE A 60 -15.33 -21.64 -53.36
N GLN A 61 -14.05 -21.82 -53.66
CA GLN A 61 -12.97 -21.27 -52.83
C GLN A 61 -13.01 -19.74 -52.75
N SER A 62 -13.36 -19.08 -53.85
CA SER A 62 -13.50 -17.63 -53.90
C SER A 62 -14.66 -17.13 -53.04
N ILE A 63 -15.81 -17.83 -53.08
CA ILE A 63 -17.00 -17.49 -52.28
C ILE A 63 -16.69 -17.70 -50.77
N LEU A 64 -16.02 -18.78 -50.40
CA LEU A 64 -15.65 -19.03 -48.99
C LEU A 64 -14.69 -18.02 -48.39
N ARG A 65 -14.04 -17.18 -49.22
CA ARG A 65 -13.17 -16.08 -48.80
C ARG A 65 -13.88 -14.74 -48.67
N LEU A 66 -15.13 -14.66 -49.14
CA LEU A 66 -15.93 -13.45 -49.02
C LEU A 66 -16.29 -13.21 -47.54
N PRO A 67 -16.32 -11.95 -47.10
CA PRO A 67 -16.74 -11.63 -45.75
C PRO A 67 -18.16 -12.17 -45.49
N ASP A 68 -18.40 -12.56 -44.25
CA ASP A 68 -19.67 -13.03 -43.72
C ASP A 68 -20.17 -14.41 -44.24
N VAL A 69 -19.56 -15.00 -45.28
CA VAL A 69 -19.88 -16.36 -45.75
C VAL A 69 -19.40 -17.43 -44.80
N VAL A 70 -18.24 -17.19 -44.17
CA VAL A 70 -17.71 -18.03 -43.10
C VAL A 70 -17.65 -17.19 -41.83
N SER A 71 -18.59 -17.42 -40.96
CA SER A 71 -18.62 -16.75 -39.64
C SER A 71 -18.14 -17.72 -38.56
N SER A 72 -17.38 -17.20 -37.60
CA SER A 72 -17.20 -17.89 -36.33
C SER A 72 -18.46 -17.64 -35.50
N GLN A 73 -19.21 -18.68 -35.20
CA GLN A 73 -20.32 -18.55 -34.26
C GLN A 73 -19.73 -18.16 -32.92
N GLU A 74 -19.96 -16.93 -32.47
CA GLU A 74 -19.73 -16.56 -31.11
C GLU A 74 -20.73 -17.37 -30.26
N GLU A 75 -20.22 -18.35 -29.53
CA GLU A 75 -21.05 -19.04 -28.55
C GLU A 75 -21.48 -18.02 -27.52
N SER A 76 -22.76 -17.71 -27.46
CA SER A 76 -23.30 -16.90 -26.34
C SER A 76 -23.04 -17.64 -25.04
N VAL A 77 -22.35 -16.99 -24.10
CA VAL A 77 -22.12 -17.51 -22.78
C VAL A 77 -23.45 -17.93 -22.15
N SER A 78 -23.57 -19.18 -21.77
CA SER A 78 -24.80 -19.69 -21.16
C SER A 78 -25.04 -19.02 -19.79
N GLU A 79 -26.29 -18.89 -19.35
CA GLU A 79 -26.62 -18.35 -18.02
C GLU A 79 -25.91 -19.12 -16.89
N GLN A 80 -25.69 -20.42 -17.08
CA GLN A 80 -24.97 -21.27 -16.11
C GLN A 80 -23.48 -20.93 -16.04
N GLU A 81 -22.82 -20.69 -17.18
CA GLU A 81 -21.42 -20.27 -17.23
C GLU A 81 -21.25 -18.88 -16.62
N HIS A 82 -22.16 -17.96 -16.95
CA HIS A 82 -22.17 -16.63 -16.35
C HIS A 82 -22.34 -16.69 -14.83
N ALA A 83 -23.26 -17.50 -14.32
CA ALA A 83 -23.45 -17.71 -12.89
C ALA A 83 -22.21 -18.34 -12.22
N ALA A 84 -21.57 -19.31 -12.87
CA ALA A 84 -20.34 -19.93 -12.35
C ALA A 84 -19.17 -18.94 -12.27
N VAL A 85 -19.02 -18.05 -13.27
CA VAL A 85 -18.01 -16.99 -13.24
C VAL A 85 -18.27 -16.01 -12.11
N LEU A 86 -19.51 -15.57 -11.91
CA LEU A 86 -19.88 -14.66 -10.83
C LEU A 86 -19.65 -15.30 -9.45
N ASP A 87 -19.96 -16.57 -9.27
CA ASP A 87 -19.71 -17.31 -8.04
C ASP A 87 -18.19 -17.43 -7.75
N ALA A 88 -17.40 -17.77 -8.77
CA ALA A 88 -15.94 -17.84 -8.64
C ALA A 88 -15.32 -16.48 -8.27
N VAL A 89 -15.80 -15.38 -8.86
CA VAL A 89 -15.39 -14.03 -8.52
C VAL A 89 -15.79 -13.69 -7.08
N GLY A 90 -17.02 -14.05 -6.68
CA GLY A 90 -17.50 -13.87 -5.30
C GLY A 90 -16.64 -14.60 -4.26
N GLN A 91 -16.29 -15.85 -4.53
CA GLN A 91 -15.39 -16.64 -3.67
C GLN A 91 -13.99 -16.05 -3.61
N ALA A 92 -13.43 -15.62 -4.74
CA ALA A 92 -12.12 -14.98 -4.79
C ALA A 92 -12.08 -13.68 -3.98
N LEU A 93 -13.14 -12.85 -4.05
CA LEU A 93 -13.26 -11.64 -3.25
C LEU A 93 -13.38 -11.94 -1.76
N ALA A 94 -14.13 -12.97 -1.37
CA ALA A 94 -14.25 -13.38 0.02
C ALA A 94 -12.91 -13.85 0.59
N HIS A 95 -12.17 -14.67 -0.14
CA HIS A 95 -10.82 -15.08 0.24
C HIS A 95 -9.84 -13.91 0.33
N LEU A 96 -9.93 -12.96 -0.60
CA LEU A 96 -9.13 -11.74 -0.58
C LEU A 96 -9.40 -10.90 0.68
N ASP A 97 -10.67 -10.72 1.05
CA ASP A 97 -11.05 -9.97 2.25
C ASP A 97 -10.58 -10.67 3.53
N GLU A 98 -10.66 -11.99 3.60
CA GLU A 98 -10.14 -12.75 4.72
C GLU A 98 -8.61 -12.59 4.84
N PHE A 99 -7.89 -12.76 3.74
CA PHE A 99 -6.43 -12.56 3.68
C PHE A 99 -6.03 -11.16 4.13
N ARG A 100 -6.66 -10.12 3.58
CA ARG A 100 -6.39 -8.71 3.94
C ARG A 100 -6.66 -8.43 5.41
N THR A 101 -7.68 -9.06 5.97
CA THR A 101 -8.01 -8.94 7.39
C THR A 101 -6.93 -9.56 8.27
N GLN A 102 -6.45 -10.75 7.92
CA GLN A 102 -5.39 -11.44 8.67
C GLN A 102 -4.07 -10.66 8.59
N GLU A 103 -3.64 -10.27 7.39
CA GLU A 103 -2.43 -9.48 7.18
C GLU A 103 -2.49 -8.13 7.89
N GLY A 104 -3.64 -7.45 7.83
CA GLY A 104 -3.85 -6.19 8.54
C GLY A 104 -3.73 -6.33 10.05
N ALA A 105 -4.21 -7.42 10.63
CA ALA A 105 -4.07 -7.68 12.06
C ALA A 105 -2.61 -7.90 12.47
N ILE A 106 -1.85 -8.64 11.68
CA ILE A 106 -0.41 -8.87 11.90
C ILE A 106 0.36 -7.56 11.82
N LEU A 107 0.06 -6.74 10.81
CA LEU A 107 0.70 -5.44 10.59
C LEU A 107 0.45 -4.48 11.76
N ILE A 108 -0.79 -4.38 12.24
CA ILE A 108 -1.13 -3.56 13.41
C ILE A 108 -0.39 -4.05 14.66
N ALA A 109 -0.31 -5.35 14.87
CA ALA A 109 0.42 -5.90 16.02
C ALA A 109 1.93 -5.54 15.97
N ASP A 110 2.57 -5.57 14.79
CA ASP A 110 3.96 -5.12 14.63
C ASP A 110 4.11 -3.62 14.90
N LEU A 111 3.18 -2.79 14.38
CA LEU A 111 3.20 -1.34 14.65
C LEU A 111 3.09 -1.03 16.15
N LEU A 112 2.19 -1.68 16.86
CA LEU A 112 2.02 -1.50 18.31
C LEU A 112 3.29 -1.91 19.06
N LYS A 113 3.94 -3.00 18.68
CA LYS A 113 5.21 -3.42 19.24
C LYS A 113 6.32 -2.38 19.05
N ARG A 114 6.33 -1.68 17.90
CA ARG A 114 7.29 -0.58 17.66
C ARG A 114 6.99 0.64 18.51
N ILE A 115 5.71 0.97 18.70
CA ILE A 115 5.31 2.01 19.66
C ILE A 115 5.80 1.69 21.08
N ASP A 116 5.67 0.43 21.52
CA ASP A 116 6.17 0.01 22.83
C ASP A 116 7.68 0.17 22.95
N ARG A 117 8.44 -0.10 21.88
CA ARG A 117 9.90 0.14 21.86
C ARG A 117 10.25 1.63 21.94
N ILE A 118 9.51 2.49 21.24
CA ILE A 118 9.71 3.95 21.34
C ILE A 118 9.48 4.41 22.79
N GLU A 119 8.44 3.91 23.45
CA GLU A 119 8.17 4.24 24.85
C GLU A 119 9.25 3.69 25.79
N ALA A 120 9.75 2.49 25.56
CA ALA A 120 10.84 1.92 26.32
C ALA A 120 12.10 2.79 26.21
N HIS A 121 12.52 3.18 25.01
CA HIS A 121 13.66 4.08 24.81
C HIS A 121 13.44 5.46 25.43
N LYS A 122 12.22 5.99 25.39
CA LYS A 122 11.87 7.23 26.11
C LYS A 122 12.07 7.09 27.62
N GLN A 123 11.74 5.96 28.24
CA GLN A 123 11.98 5.71 29.66
C GLN A 123 13.48 5.60 29.98
N GLU A 124 14.25 5.01 29.06
CA GLU A 124 15.72 4.93 29.23
C GLU A 124 16.41 6.31 29.22
N VAL A 125 15.76 7.37 28.74
CA VAL A 125 16.28 8.75 28.76
C VAL A 125 16.34 9.33 30.19
N ILE A 126 15.42 8.95 31.08
CA ILE A 126 15.22 9.56 32.40
C ILE A 126 16.51 9.59 33.26
N PRO A 127 17.26 8.50 33.43
CA PRO A 127 18.49 8.52 34.23
C PRO A 127 19.56 9.46 33.67
N PHE A 128 19.70 9.53 32.34
CA PHE A 128 20.68 10.39 31.68
C PHE A 128 20.31 11.88 31.80
N GLU A 129 19.02 12.21 31.79
CA GLU A 129 18.54 13.57 31.98
C GLU A 129 18.93 14.14 33.37
N LYS A 130 18.74 13.35 34.43
CA LYS A 130 19.17 13.74 35.80
C LYS A 130 20.67 13.92 35.88
N ALA A 131 21.44 12.94 35.43
CA ALA A 131 22.90 12.99 35.46
C ALA A 131 23.44 14.17 34.63
N ARG A 132 22.84 14.50 33.50
CA ARG A 132 23.20 15.65 32.66
C ARG A 132 23.05 16.96 33.38
N THR A 133 21.92 17.17 34.06
CA THR A 133 21.66 18.41 34.82
C THR A 133 22.69 18.66 35.90
N GLU A 134 23.06 17.60 36.65
CA GLU A 134 24.10 17.67 37.68
C GLU A 134 25.50 17.95 37.08
N ALA A 135 25.82 17.28 35.97
CA ALA A 135 27.10 17.49 35.26
C ALA A 135 27.24 18.92 34.72
N ILE A 136 26.17 19.49 34.17
CA ILE A 136 26.16 20.88 33.69
C ILE A 136 26.38 21.85 34.85
N ARG A 137 25.68 21.68 35.98
CA ARG A 137 25.86 22.50 37.17
C ARG A 137 27.29 22.44 37.68
N ALA A 138 27.87 21.26 37.78
CA ALA A 138 29.24 21.07 38.20
C ALA A 138 30.24 21.76 37.28
N ARG A 139 30.10 21.58 35.97
CA ARG A 139 30.97 22.18 34.96
C ARG A 139 30.94 23.71 34.96
N ILE A 140 29.74 24.31 35.11
CA ILE A 140 29.60 25.77 35.17
C ILE A 140 30.31 26.30 36.42
N ARG A 141 30.11 25.68 37.59
CA ARG A 141 30.77 26.08 38.82
C ARG A 141 32.30 25.96 38.74
N GLU A 142 32.80 24.89 38.17
CA GLU A 142 34.24 24.68 37.97
C GLU A 142 34.82 25.75 37.02
N SER A 143 34.16 26.03 35.89
CA SER A 143 34.61 27.06 34.96
C SER A 143 34.67 28.45 35.61
N LEU A 144 33.68 28.79 36.44
CA LEU A 144 33.67 30.06 37.17
C LEU A 144 34.75 30.14 38.23
N ALA A 145 35.04 29.05 38.94
CA ALA A 145 36.12 29.00 39.90
C ALA A 145 37.50 29.23 39.25
N GLN A 146 37.72 28.73 38.04
CA GLN A 146 38.95 28.95 37.26
C GLN A 146 39.14 30.40 36.82
N LEU A 147 38.05 31.15 36.62
CA LEU A 147 38.11 32.55 36.17
C LEU A 147 38.45 33.55 37.29
N GLN A 148 38.53 33.11 38.56
CA GLN A 148 38.80 33.96 39.75
C GLN A 148 37.95 35.27 39.80
N ALA A 149 36.77 35.24 39.21
CA ALA A 149 35.88 36.40 39.14
C ALA A 149 34.98 36.44 40.38
N GLU A 150 34.72 37.65 40.88
CA GLU A 150 33.61 37.84 41.85
C GLU A 150 32.29 37.52 41.14
N VAL A 151 31.66 36.41 41.54
CA VAL A 151 30.43 35.95 40.94
C VAL A 151 29.25 36.35 41.80
N ASP A 152 28.30 37.10 41.26
CA ASP A 152 26.99 37.28 41.83
C ASP A 152 26.22 35.95 41.79
N ASN A 153 26.15 35.29 42.95
CA ASN A 153 25.51 33.97 43.06
C ASN A 153 24.02 34.01 42.66
N ASN A 154 23.31 35.09 42.91
CA ASN A 154 21.89 35.20 42.57
C ASN A 154 21.70 35.25 41.02
N ARG A 155 22.56 36.02 40.38
CA ARG A 155 22.55 36.11 38.91
C ARG A 155 22.98 34.79 38.25
N LEU A 156 23.97 34.13 38.83
CA LEU A 156 24.42 32.79 38.39
C LEU A 156 23.28 31.77 38.47
N GLU A 157 22.56 31.73 39.59
CA GLU A 157 21.44 30.81 39.76
C GLU A 157 20.30 31.08 38.75
N GLN A 158 19.97 32.33 38.48
CA GLN A 158 18.97 32.71 37.48
C GLN A 158 19.36 32.28 36.06
N GLU A 159 20.61 32.51 35.66
CA GLU A 159 21.12 32.08 34.35
C GLU A 159 21.20 30.56 34.23
N MET A 160 21.55 29.86 35.33
CA MET A 160 21.53 28.40 35.36
C MET A 160 20.13 27.83 35.23
N ILE A 161 19.14 28.40 35.91
CA ILE A 161 17.73 27.98 35.77
C ILE A 161 17.29 28.16 34.31
N PHE A 162 17.51 29.35 33.74
CA PHE A 162 17.17 29.64 32.35
C PHE A 162 17.85 28.67 31.38
N TYR A 163 19.12 28.33 31.58
CA TYR A 163 19.85 27.38 30.76
C TYR A 163 19.31 25.95 30.90
N ILE A 164 18.95 25.52 32.10
CA ILE A 164 18.39 24.20 32.38
C ILE A 164 16.97 24.09 31.76
N GLU A 165 16.15 25.13 31.89
CA GLU A 165 14.83 25.18 31.26
C GLU A 165 14.91 25.06 29.73
N LYS A 166 15.89 25.69 29.12
CA LYS A 166 16.13 25.60 27.65
C LYS A 166 16.49 24.17 27.20
N LEU A 167 17.06 23.36 28.08
CA LEU A 167 17.44 21.99 27.86
C LEU A 167 16.36 20.99 28.31
N ASP A 168 15.30 21.45 28.96
CA ASP A 168 14.23 20.58 29.44
C ASP A 168 13.50 19.90 28.28
N ILE A 169 13.29 18.59 28.43
CA ILE A 169 12.59 17.73 27.46
C ILE A 169 11.34 17.10 28.08
N THR A 170 10.86 17.61 29.17
CA THR A 170 9.71 17.06 29.90
C THR A 170 8.43 17.19 29.06
N GLU A 171 8.25 18.32 28.40
CA GLU A 171 7.09 18.56 27.52
C GLU A 171 7.08 17.58 26.35
N GLU A 172 8.21 17.38 25.67
CA GLU A 172 8.35 16.46 24.56
C GLU A 172 8.05 15.02 24.98
N LYS A 173 8.52 14.59 26.16
CA LYS A 173 8.21 13.26 26.72
C LYS A 173 6.72 13.08 26.96
N VAL A 174 6.04 14.07 27.51
CA VAL A 174 4.59 14.04 27.77
C VAL A 174 3.82 14.01 26.44
N ARG A 175 4.16 14.88 25.49
CA ARG A 175 3.54 14.91 24.16
C ARG A 175 3.74 13.60 23.40
N LEU A 176 4.97 13.07 23.41
CA LEU A 176 5.26 11.78 22.79
C LEU A 176 4.42 10.65 23.41
N THR A 177 4.25 10.65 24.75
CA THR A 177 3.38 9.68 25.43
C THR A 177 1.93 9.80 24.95
N ASN A 178 1.41 11.01 24.85
CA ASN A 178 0.05 11.26 24.38
C ASN A 178 -0.13 10.80 22.93
N HIS A 179 0.85 11.05 22.06
CA HIS A 179 0.81 10.57 20.67
C HIS A 179 0.88 9.05 20.59
N CYS A 180 1.71 8.37 21.42
CA CYS A 180 1.75 6.91 21.48
C CYS A 180 0.41 6.32 21.91
N ASN A 181 -0.23 6.89 22.94
CA ASN A 181 -1.53 6.45 23.39
C ASN A 181 -2.61 6.67 22.33
N TYR A 182 -2.62 7.84 21.69
CA TYR A 182 -3.56 8.15 20.62
C TYR A 182 -3.34 7.25 19.41
N PHE A 183 -2.09 6.90 19.08
CA PHE A 183 -1.79 5.92 18.03
C PHE A 183 -2.42 4.56 18.35
N ARG A 184 -2.31 4.07 19.60
CA ARG A 184 -2.92 2.81 20.03
C ARG A 184 -4.46 2.86 19.95
N GLU A 185 -5.05 3.96 20.37
CA GLU A 185 -6.50 4.17 20.32
C GLU A 185 -7.02 4.13 18.88
N VAL A 186 -6.45 4.93 17.99
CA VAL A 186 -6.81 4.96 16.56
C VAL A 186 -6.56 3.60 15.92
N ALA A 187 -5.40 3.00 16.20
CA ALA A 187 -5.09 1.66 15.76
C ALA A 187 -6.08 0.61 16.28
N ALA A 188 -6.76 0.79 17.40
CA ALA A 188 -7.75 -0.12 17.97
C ALA A 188 -9.17 0.11 17.46
N SER A 189 -9.59 1.33 17.23
CA SER A 189 -11.01 1.71 17.09
C SER A 189 -11.43 2.14 15.69
N GLU A 190 -10.55 2.64 14.84
CA GLU A 190 -10.90 3.26 13.57
C GLU A 190 -10.73 2.33 12.37
N GLU A 191 -11.74 2.36 11.48
CA GLU A 191 -11.64 1.80 10.14
C GLU A 191 -10.86 2.79 9.24
N CYS A 192 -10.10 2.29 8.27
CA CYS A 192 -9.30 3.12 7.34
C CYS A 192 -8.32 4.08 8.07
N ALA A 193 -7.67 3.60 9.12
CA ALA A 193 -6.86 4.39 10.03
C ALA A 193 -5.50 4.84 9.43
N GLY A 194 -5.06 4.30 8.29
CA GLY A 194 -3.70 4.47 7.77
C GLY A 194 -3.25 5.92 7.66
N ARG A 195 -4.05 6.79 7.05
CA ARG A 195 -3.72 8.22 6.93
C ARG A 195 -3.57 8.91 8.28
N LYS A 196 -4.47 8.60 9.23
CA LYS A 196 -4.47 9.21 10.56
C LYS A 196 -3.28 8.74 11.38
N LEU A 197 -2.97 7.44 11.33
CA LEU A 197 -1.77 6.87 11.95
C LEU A 197 -0.49 7.49 11.38
N GLY A 198 -0.46 7.77 10.07
CA GLY A 198 0.64 8.48 9.42
C GLY A 198 0.84 9.89 9.98
N PHE A 199 -0.22 10.65 10.19
CA PHE A 199 -0.15 11.99 10.81
C PHE A 199 0.33 11.90 12.26
N ILE A 200 -0.17 10.94 13.05
CA ILE A 200 0.27 10.75 14.43
C ILE A 200 1.77 10.40 14.46
N ALA A 201 2.23 9.50 13.59
CA ALA A 201 3.64 9.16 13.47
C ALA A 201 4.50 10.38 13.07
N GLN A 202 3.98 11.30 12.28
CA GLN A 202 4.67 12.54 11.95
C GLN A 202 4.83 13.46 13.16
N GLU A 203 3.79 13.63 13.97
CA GLU A 203 3.86 14.41 15.22
C GLU A 203 4.82 13.76 16.23
N MET A 204 4.79 12.43 16.39
CA MET A 204 5.79 11.71 17.19
C MET A 204 7.22 12.04 16.73
N GLY A 205 7.44 12.10 15.42
CA GLY A 205 8.74 12.47 14.85
C GLY A 205 9.19 13.87 15.22
N ARG A 206 8.26 14.82 15.31
CA ARG A 206 8.56 16.19 15.76
C ARG A 206 9.05 16.19 17.22
N GLU A 207 8.34 15.49 18.10
CA GLU A 207 8.72 15.43 19.51
C GLU A 207 10.08 14.73 19.71
N ILE A 208 10.33 13.62 19.02
CA ILE A 208 11.62 12.92 19.04
C ILE A 208 12.75 13.80 18.51
N ASN A 209 12.52 14.58 17.45
CA ASN A 209 13.51 15.51 16.91
C ASN A 209 13.84 16.62 17.89
N THR A 210 12.83 17.21 18.55
CA THR A 210 13.01 18.25 19.55
C THR A 210 13.75 17.72 20.78
N MET A 211 13.43 16.51 21.26
CA MET A 211 14.20 15.84 22.30
C MET A 211 15.68 15.70 21.91
N GLY A 212 15.97 15.30 20.68
CA GLY A 212 17.34 15.20 20.17
C GLY A 212 18.07 16.53 20.14
N SER A 213 17.43 17.61 19.69
CA SER A 213 18.05 18.93 19.60
C SER A 213 18.32 19.56 20.96
N LYS A 214 17.46 19.32 21.95
CA LYS A 214 17.61 19.79 23.33
C LYS A 214 18.56 18.93 24.19
N ALA A 215 18.78 17.65 23.79
CA ALA A 215 19.42 16.66 24.67
C ALA A 215 20.86 17.01 25.05
N ASN A 216 21.68 17.52 24.15
CA ASN A 216 23.11 17.84 24.37
C ASN A 216 23.87 16.78 25.20
N ASN A 217 23.57 15.49 24.98
CA ASN A 217 24.13 14.34 25.66
C ASN A 217 24.20 13.16 24.70
N SER A 218 25.35 12.46 24.65
CA SER A 218 25.60 11.38 23.69
C SER A 218 24.67 10.18 23.87
N GLU A 219 24.41 9.78 25.12
CA GLU A 219 23.57 8.62 25.43
C GLU A 219 22.10 8.89 25.01
N ILE A 220 21.61 10.09 25.32
CA ILE A 220 20.26 10.51 24.88
C ILE A 220 20.19 10.57 23.36
N GLN A 221 21.24 11.05 22.67
CA GLN A 221 21.27 11.07 21.20
C GLN A 221 21.17 9.66 20.59
N ILE A 222 21.85 8.68 21.19
CA ILE A 222 21.75 7.27 20.77
C ILE A 222 20.31 6.76 20.91
N LEU A 223 19.65 7.06 22.02
CA LEU A 223 18.25 6.67 22.25
C LEU A 223 17.30 7.36 21.27
N VAL A 224 17.53 8.63 20.96
CA VAL A 224 16.77 9.39 19.94
C VAL A 224 16.93 8.73 18.57
N VAL A 225 18.14 8.29 18.20
CA VAL A 225 18.34 7.58 16.91
C VAL A 225 17.58 6.26 16.89
N LYS A 226 17.59 5.49 17.98
CA LYS A 226 16.81 4.24 18.08
C LYS A 226 15.30 4.49 17.96
N MET A 227 14.78 5.54 18.61
CA MET A 227 13.38 5.93 18.48
C MET A 227 13.03 6.34 17.05
N LYS A 228 13.91 7.07 16.36
CA LYS A 228 13.73 7.45 14.95
C LYS A 228 13.71 6.23 14.03
N ASP A 229 14.58 5.26 14.24
CA ASP A 229 14.62 4.03 13.44
C ASP A 229 13.30 3.24 13.56
N GLU A 230 12.79 3.07 14.78
CA GLU A 230 11.49 2.42 14.96
C GLU A 230 10.33 3.25 14.33
N LEU A 231 10.40 4.57 14.40
CA LEU A 231 9.40 5.46 13.83
C LEU A 231 9.40 5.43 12.30
N GLU A 232 10.56 5.37 11.65
CA GLU A 232 10.61 5.25 10.18
C GLU A 232 10.00 3.92 9.70
N LYS A 233 10.26 2.82 10.41
CA LYS A 233 9.60 1.53 10.14
C LYS A 233 8.07 1.62 10.28
N ILE A 234 7.58 2.38 11.27
CA ILE A 234 6.14 2.66 11.43
C ILE A 234 5.62 3.41 10.20
N LYS A 235 6.27 4.49 9.78
CA LYS A 235 5.84 5.33 8.65
C LYS A 235 5.77 4.54 7.33
N GLU A 236 6.74 3.66 7.09
CA GLU A 236 6.75 2.79 5.92
C GLU A 236 5.56 1.82 5.92
N GLN A 237 5.28 1.22 7.05
CA GLN A 237 4.22 0.20 7.15
C GLN A 237 2.81 0.79 7.21
N VAL A 238 2.64 1.99 7.76
CA VAL A 238 1.32 2.67 7.81
C VAL A 238 0.76 2.94 6.41
N LEU A 239 1.62 3.09 5.38
CA LEU A 239 1.18 3.24 3.99
C LEU A 239 0.46 2.01 3.44
N ASN A 240 0.63 0.85 4.06
CA ASN A 240 0.01 -0.41 3.68
C ASN A 240 -1.33 -0.67 4.40
N ILE A 241 -1.76 0.23 5.28
CA ILE A 241 -3.04 0.17 5.99
C ILE A 241 -4.07 1.01 5.23
N LEU A 242 -5.25 0.43 5.01
CA LEU A 242 -6.43 1.14 4.47
C LEU A 242 -7.10 2.00 5.54
#